data_98444c33d073f169bbd286ecca57777a
#
_entry.id   98444c33d073f169bbd286ecca57777a
#
_cell.length_a   1.000
_cell.length_b   1.000
_cell.length_c   1.000
_cell.angle_alpha   90.00
_cell.angle_beta   90.00
_cell.angle_gamma   90.00
#
_symmetry.space_group_name_H-M   'P 1'
#
loop_
_entity.id
_entity.type
_entity.pdbx_description
1 polymer ?
#
loop_
_entity_poly.entity_id
_entity_poly.type
_entity_poly.pdbx_seq_one_letter_code
_entity_poly.pdbx_strand_id
1 'polypeptide(L)'
;MNNEKLENLLNLSLEATQREREKSEELEIGYEKNTNTWELIVKYSGDISHLEDLERGIIIEKLSNEYAIVRIPEDLIPEFVTNPEIEFVEKPKNLYFSLVQGIRQSCILPVRRNPYFLEGRDVITAIIDSGIDYFHPDFRNEDGSTRILALWDQTLQPRAVSYTHLRAHETTLHL
;
A
#
# COMPACT_ATOMS: atom_id res chain seq x y z
N MET A 1 6.37 13.00 23.96
CA MET A 1 7.37 13.91 23.35
C MET A 1 6.78 14.45 22.05
N ASN A 2 6.22 15.63 22.08
CA ASN A 2 5.56 16.20 20.90
C ASN A 2 6.63 16.82 19.98
N ASN A 3 6.86 16.23 18.81
CA ASN A 3 7.82 16.72 17.82
C ASN A 3 7.05 17.21 16.58
N GLU A 4 7.29 18.44 16.15
CA GLU A 4 6.59 19.06 15.03
C GLU A 4 6.82 18.34 13.69
N LYS A 5 7.92 17.59 13.55
CA LYS A 5 8.20 16.76 12.37
C LYS A 5 7.41 15.45 12.34
N LEU A 6 6.82 15.03 13.46
CA LEU A 6 6.02 13.82 13.55
C LEU A 6 4.53 14.12 13.34
N GLU A 7 3.86 13.28 12.53
CA GLU A 7 2.40 13.30 12.44
C GLU A 7 1.75 13.19 13.82
N ASN A 8 0.65 13.90 14.05
CA ASN A 8 -0.05 13.89 15.34
C ASN A 8 -0.45 12.48 15.79
N LEU A 9 -0.89 11.63 14.87
CA LEU A 9 -1.28 10.25 15.19
C LEU A 9 -0.06 9.40 15.57
N LEU A 10 1.10 9.62 14.95
CA LEU A 10 2.35 8.97 15.33
C LEU A 10 2.83 9.44 16.71
N ASN A 11 2.80 10.75 16.98
CA ASN A 11 3.09 11.27 18.32
C ASN A 11 2.22 10.60 19.40
N LEU A 12 0.90 10.51 19.15
CA LEU A 12 -0.04 9.85 20.06
C LEU A 12 0.29 8.35 20.22
N SER A 13 0.65 7.68 19.13
CA SER A 13 1.01 6.24 19.15
C SER A 13 2.27 5.98 19.97
N LEU A 14 3.27 6.86 19.90
CA LEU A 14 4.52 6.75 20.68
C LEU A 14 4.32 7.06 22.17
N GLU A 15 3.36 7.93 22.50
CA GLU A 15 3.02 8.26 23.90
C GLU A 15 2.08 7.23 24.54
N ALA A 16 1.32 6.50 23.71
CA ALA A 16 0.37 5.50 24.17
C ALA A 16 1.07 4.26 24.75
N THR A 17 0.52 3.73 25.85
CA THR A 17 0.95 2.44 26.36
C THR A 17 0.57 1.30 25.40
N GLN A 18 1.26 0.17 25.48
CA GLN A 18 0.95 -0.99 24.63
C GLN A 18 -0.53 -1.41 24.75
N ARG A 19 -1.12 -1.36 25.94
CA ARG A 19 -2.55 -1.68 26.15
C ARG A 19 -3.49 -0.69 25.48
N GLU A 20 -3.10 0.55 25.32
CA GLU A 20 -3.88 1.58 24.63
C GLU A 20 -3.75 1.41 23.13
N ARG A 21 -2.56 1.12 22.62
CA ARG A 21 -2.35 0.79 21.20
C ARG A 21 -3.19 -0.42 20.76
N GLU A 22 -3.19 -1.50 21.52
CA GLU A 22 -3.98 -2.72 21.24
C GLU A 22 -5.50 -2.50 21.20
N LYS A 23 -6.01 -1.41 21.77
CA LYS A 23 -7.44 -1.06 21.73
C LYS A 23 -7.85 -0.24 20.52
N SER A 24 -6.88 0.29 19.78
CA SER A 24 -7.12 1.13 18.62
C SER A 24 -6.24 0.68 17.46
N GLU A 25 -6.85 0.07 16.48
CA GLU A 25 -6.17 -0.34 15.25
C GLU A 25 -5.36 0.81 14.64
N GLU A 26 -5.92 2.04 14.65
CA GLU A 26 -5.25 3.22 14.12
C GLU A 26 -3.94 3.55 14.84
N LEU A 27 -3.79 3.24 16.13
CA LEU A 27 -2.56 3.47 16.88
C LEU A 27 -1.50 2.40 16.63
N GLU A 28 -1.91 1.22 16.19
CA GLU A 28 -1.02 0.06 16.01
C GLU A 28 -0.46 -0.06 14.58
N ILE A 29 -1.13 0.57 13.59
CA ILE A 29 -0.70 0.51 12.19
C ILE A 29 0.76 0.95 12.05
N GLY A 30 1.56 0.13 11.34
CA GLY A 30 2.98 0.37 11.13
C GLY A 30 3.89 -0.12 12.26
N TYR A 31 3.34 -0.66 13.36
CA TYR A 31 4.10 -1.19 14.47
C TYR A 31 4.22 -2.71 14.44
N GLU A 32 5.45 -3.21 14.49
CA GLU A 32 5.75 -4.64 14.57
C GLU A 32 6.15 -5.03 16.00
N LYS A 33 5.26 -5.75 16.70
CA LYS A 33 5.42 -6.11 18.12
C LYS A 33 6.64 -6.96 18.41
N ASN A 34 6.96 -7.91 17.53
CA ASN A 34 8.00 -8.89 17.78
C ASN A 34 9.40 -8.26 17.81
N THR A 35 9.60 -7.23 17.00
CA THR A 35 10.87 -6.53 16.84
C THR A 35 10.91 -5.17 17.52
N ASN A 36 9.76 -4.68 18.03
CA ASN A 36 9.58 -3.33 18.58
C ASN A 36 10.01 -2.25 17.55
N THR A 37 9.65 -2.46 16.28
CA THR A 37 9.99 -1.56 15.19
C THR A 37 8.77 -0.91 14.59
N TRP A 38 8.96 0.27 14.03
CA TRP A 38 7.96 0.99 13.25
C TRP A 38 8.34 0.97 11.78
N GLU A 39 7.36 0.81 10.92
CA GLU A 39 7.44 1.13 9.50
C GLU A 39 6.80 2.51 9.30
N LEU A 40 7.59 3.47 8.83
CA LEU A 40 7.21 4.87 8.74
C LEU A 40 7.39 5.38 7.31
N ILE A 41 6.57 6.34 6.92
CA ILE A 41 6.72 7.09 5.68
C ILE A 41 7.43 8.40 6.04
N VAL A 42 8.54 8.66 5.39
CA VAL A 42 9.40 9.81 5.68
C VAL A 42 9.51 10.70 4.46
N LYS A 43 9.19 11.98 4.61
CA LYS A 43 9.55 13.03 3.67
C LYS A 43 10.90 13.60 4.10
N TYR A 44 11.83 13.71 3.15
CA TYR A 44 13.18 14.19 3.42
C TYR A 44 13.67 15.15 2.33
N SER A 45 14.80 15.83 2.56
CA SER A 45 15.52 16.61 1.57
C SER A 45 17.00 16.23 1.54
N GLY A 46 17.58 16.20 0.35
CA GLY A 46 19.00 15.84 0.19
C GLY A 46 19.26 14.33 0.22
N ASP A 47 20.33 13.90 0.88
CA ASP A 47 20.70 12.49 0.97
C ASP A 47 20.64 11.95 2.40
N ILE A 48 19.78 10.96 2.61
CA ILE A 48 19.56 10.28 3.89
C ILE A 48 20.25 8.91 3.97
N SER A 49 21.06 8.52 2.98
CA SER A 49 21.72 7.19 2.98
C SER A 49 22.60 6.96 4.20
N HIS A 50 23.18 8.03 4.74
CA HIS A 50 24.04 7.97 5.93
C HIS A 50 23.28 7.69 7.23
N LEU A 51 21.95 7.80 7.23
CA LEU A 51 21.07 7.48 8.36
C LEU A 51 20.70 6.00 8.43
N GLU A 52 20.99 5.24 7.36
CA GLU A 52 20.78 3.79 7.35
C GLU A 52 21.81 3.12 8.28
N ASP A 53 21.33 2.30 9.19
CA ASP A 53 22.16 1.58 10.14
C ASP A 53 21.55 0.19 10.40
N LEU A 54 22.03 -0.78 9.64
CA LEU A 54 21.54 -2.16 9.71
C LEU A 54 21.86 -2.83 11.05
N GLU A 55 22.96 -2.42 11.72
CA GLU A 55 23.34 -2.97 13.02
C GLU A 55 22.38 -2.48 14.12
N ARG A 56 21.94 -1.23 14.03
CA ARG A 56 20.94 -0.65 14.93
C ARG A 56 19.49 -0.94 14.48
N GLY A 57 19.30 -1.60 13.33
CA GLY A 57 17.98 -1.96 12.79
C GLY A 57 17.25 -0.83 12.06
N ILE A 58 17.98 0.18 11.57
CA ILE A 58 17.43 1.25 10.72
C ILE A 58 17.61 0.84 9.25
N ILE A 59 16.50 0.62 8.56
CA ILE A 59 16.48 0.24 7.15
C ILE A 59 15.75 1.33 6.39
N ILE A 60 16.34 1.85 5.31
CA ILE A 60 15.79 2.95 4.53
C ILE A 60 15.57 2.50 3.08
N GLU A 61 14.32 2.49 2.65
CA GLU A 61 13.92 2.23 1.27
C GLU A 61 13.49 3.53 0.60
N LYS A 62 14.36 4.09 -0.23
CA LYS A 62 14.09 5.37 -0.91
C LYS A 62 13.03 5.20 -2.00
N LEU A 63 12.07 6.09 -2.01
CA LEU A 63 11.02 6.22 -3.02
C LEU A 63 11.28 7.43 -3.93
N SER A 64 10.39 7.67 -4.88
CA SER A 64 10.42 8.89 -5.70
C SER A 64 10.03 10.13 -4.90
N ASN A 65 10.40 11.31 -5.41
CA ASN A 65 10.00 12.62 -4.88
C ASN A 65 10.42 12.87 -3.42
N GLU A 66 11.62 12.39 -3.03
CA GLU A 66 12.18 12.61 -1.69
C GLU A 66 11.29 12.00 -0.57
N TYR A 67 10.67 10.86 -0.85
CA TYR A 67 10.03 10.02 0.15
C TYR A 67 10.84 8.75 0.38
N ALA A 68 10.71 8.19 1.57
CA ALA A 68 11.28 6.90 1.92
C ALA A 68 10.33 6.11 2.84
N ILE A 69 10.40 4.78 2.75
CA ILE A 69 9.89 3.90 3.80
C ILE A 69 11.06 3.61 4.73
N VAL A 70 10.87 3.84 6.02
CA VAL A 70 11.90 3.64 7.03
C VAL A 70 11.37 2.65 8.06
N ARG A 71 12.10 1.54 8.25
CA ARG A 71 11.90 0.64 9.38
C ARG A 71 12.91 0.98 10.45
N ILE A 72 12.41 1.28 11.66
CA ILE A 72 13.23 1.80 12.74
C ILE A 72 12.71 1.33 14.10
N PRO A 73 13.59 0.92 15.05
CA PRO A 73 13.21 0.69 16.43
C PRO A 73 12.60 1.93 17.08
N GLU A 74 11.57 1.71 17.93
CA GLU A 74 10.81 2.80 18.55
C GLU A 74 11.70 3.77 19.33
N ASP A 75 12.70 3.27 20.02
CA ASP A 75 13.64 4.05 20.83
C ASP A 75 14.58 4.95 20.02
N LEU A 76 14.79 4.65 18.74
CA LEU A 76 15.64 5.43 17.85
C LEU A 76 14.89 6.53 17.10
N ILE A 77 13.57 6.53 17.08
CA ILE A 77 12.77 7.55 16.38
C ILE A 77 13.09 8.97 16.87
N PRO A 78 13.22 9.25 18.18
CA PRO A 78 13.54 10.59 18.66
C PRO A 78 14.89 11.12 18.14
N GLU A 79 15.90 10.27 18.05
CA GLU A 79 17.21 10.61 17.49
C GLU A 79 17.12 10.84 15.97
N PHE A 80 16.42 9.94 15.27
CA PHE A 80 16.27 9.96 13.82
C PHE A 80 15.63 11.27 13.32
N VAL A 81 14.58 11.74 13.96
CA VAL A 81 13.85 12.96 13.55
C VAL A 81 14.62 14.26 13.83
N THR A 82 15.69 14.22 14.63
CA THR A 82 16.52 15.41 14.86
C THR A 82 17.39 15.76 13.64
N ASN A 83 17.59 14.83 12.72
CA ASN A 83 18.38 15.08 11.52
C ASN A 83 17.75 16.19 10.67
N PRO A 84 18.56 17.13 10.17
CA PRO A 84 18.07 18.28 9.41
C PRO A 84 17.43 17.86 8.07
N GLU A 85 17.86 16.75 7.49
CA GLU A 85 17.36 16.20 6.24
C GLU A 85 15.92 15.64 6.37
N ILE A 86 15.50 15.27 7.57
CA ILE A 86 14.14 14.79 7.81
C ILE A 86 13.18 15.96 7.95
N GLU A 87 12.22 16.04 7.03
CA GLU A 87 11.20 17.10 7.02
C GLU A 87 9.94 16.70 7.77
N PHE A 88 9.43 15.48 7.49
CA PHE A 88 8.20 14.99 8.09
C PHE A 88 8.17 13.47 8.15
N VAL A 89 7.56 12.93 9.20
CA VAL A 89 7.44 11.49 9.43
C VAL A 89 5.98 11.16 9.78
N GLU A 90 5.40 10.23 9.04
CA GLU A 90 4.03 9.77 9.26
C GLU A 90 3.93 8.24 9.31
N LYS A 91 2.84 7.76 9.87
CA LYS A 91 2.48 6.35 9.87
C LYS A 91 1.87 5.94 8.53
N PRO A 92 2.00 4.68 8.11
CA PRO A 92 1.15 4.13 7.07
C PRO A 92 -0.33 4.25 7.48
N LYS A 93 -1.22 4.30 6.49
CA LYS A 93 -2.67 4.42 6.71
C LYS A 93 -3.38 3.21 6.11
N ASN A 94 -4.40 2.73 6.79
CA ASN A 94 -5.27 1.70 6.22
C ASN A 94 -5.98 2.21 4.98
N LEU A 95 -6.01 1.38 3.96
CA LEU A 95 -6.80 1.61 2.77
C LEU A 95 -8.12 0.85 2.90
N TYR A 96 -9.24 1.54 2.72
CA TYR A 96 -10.58 0.97 2.81
C TYR A 96 -11.26 0.95 1.44
N PHE A 97 -12.08 -0.07 1.20
CA PHE A 97 -12.89 -0.13 0.00
C PHE A 97 -13.91 1.02 -0.02
N SER A 98 -13.83 1.90 -1.02
CA SER A 98 -14.69 3.09 -1.14
C SER A 98 -15.36 3.19 -2.52
N LEU A 99 -15.76 2.05 -3.10
CA LEU A 99 -16.26 1.97 -4.47
C LEU A 99 -17.47 2.88 -4.75
N VAL A 100 -18.50 2.82 -3.91
CA VAL A 100 -19.77 3.58 -4.14
C VAL A 100 -19.53 5.09 -4.04
N GLN A 101 -18.73 5.52 -3.07
CA GLN A 101 -18.40 6.92 -2.90
C GLN A 101 -17.46 7.40 -4.01
N GLY A 102 -16.48 6.60 -4.41
CA GLY A 102 -15.58 6.88 -5.53
C GLY A 102 -16.33 7.08 -6.85
N ILE A 103 -17.28 6.20 -7.17
CA ILE A 103 -18.14 6.30 -8.37
C ILE A 103 -18.95 7.61 -8.38
N ARG A 104 -19.48 8.03 -7.22
CA ARG A 104 -20.24 9.29 -7.10
C ARG A 104 -19.34 10.51 -7.27
N GLN A 105 -18.19 10.55 -6.59
CA GLN A 105 -17.25 11.67 -6.63
C GLN A 105 -16.61 11.84 -8.03
N SER A 106 -16.37 10.73 -8.72
CA SER A 106 -15.78 10.73 -10.07
C SER A 106 -16.80 11.03 -11.17
N CYS A 107 -18.06 11.32 -10.84
CA CYS A 107 -19.13 11.59 -11.82
C CYS A 107 -19.30 10.52 -12.90
N ILE A 108 -19.00 9.25 -12.59
CA ILE A 108 -19.10 8.14 -13.55
C ILE A 108 -20.55 7.84 -13.93
N LEU A 109 -21.49 7.97 -13.00
CA LEU A 109 -22.89 7.63 -13.24
C LEU A 109 -23.54 8.43 -14.38
N PRO A 110 -23.32 9.76 -14.53
CA PRO A 110 -23.88 10.53 -15.65
C PRO A 110 -23.40 10.05 -17.01
N VAL A 111 -22.12 9.69 -17.16
CA VAL A 111 -21.57 9.28 -18.47
C VAL A 111 -22.00 7.87 -18.88
N ARG A 112 -22.43 7.04 -17.92
CA ARG A 112 -23.01 5.70 -18.18
C ARG A 112 -24.49 5.74 -18.61
N ARG A 113 -25.13 6.92 -18.55
CA ARG A 113 -26.54 7.11 -18.92
C ARG A 113 -26.70 7.90 -20.21
N ASN A 114 -27.95 8.04 -20.67
CA ASN A 114 -28.29 8.89 -21.81
C ASN A 114 -27.73 10.33 -21.58
N PRO A 115 -27.09 10.97 -22.60
CA PRO A 115 -26.95 10.52 -23.99
C PRO A 115 -25.69 9.73 -24.31
N TYR A 116 -24.78 9.54 -23.36
CA TYR A 116 -23.43 9.05 -23.64
C TYR A 116 -23.31 7.52 -23.68
N PHE A 117 -23.96 6.80 -22.77
CA PHE A 117 -23.91 5.33 -22.64
C PHE A 117 -22.49 4.73 -22.67
N LEU A 118 -21.53 5.39 -22.02
CA LEU A 118 -20.15 4.91 -21.98
C LEU A 118 -20.01 3.77 -20.94
N GLU A 119 -19.71 2.57 -21.43
CA GLU A 119 -19.60 1.35 -20.65
C GLU A 119 -18.19 0.77 -20.68
N GLY A 120 -17.21 1.48 -21.29
CA GLY A 120 -15.84 0.99 -21.44
C GLY A 120 -15.69 -0.17 -22.43
N ARG A 121 -16.62 -0.33 -23.38
CA ARG A 121 -16.53 -1.36 -24.41
C ARG A 121 -15.21 -1.19 -25.18
N ASP A 122 -14.52 -2.31 -25.45
CA ASP A 122 -13.24 -2.35 -26.14
C ASP A 122 -12.08 -1.60 -25.45
N VAL A 123 -12.24 -1.30 -24.15
CA VAL A 123 -11.19 -0.70 -23.30
C VAL A 123 -10.55 -1.77 -22.44
N ILE A 124 -9.22 -1.87 -22.51
CA ILE A 124 -8.44 -2.73 -21.62
C ILE A 124 -8.12 -1.95 -20.33
N THR A 125 -8.52 -2.50 -19.18
CA THR A 125 -8.23 -1.92 -17.87
C THR A 125 -7.16 -2.75 -17.17
N ALA A 126 -6.11 -2.13 -16.68
CA ALA A 126 -5.13 -2.74 -15.80
C ALA A 126 -5.46 -2.39 -14.34
N ILE A 127 -5.46 -3.41 -13.48
CA ILE A 127 -5.66 -3.27 -12.03
C ILE A 127 -4.37 -3.73 -11.36
N ILE A 128 -3.79 -2.87 -10.52
CA ILE A 128 -2.61 -3.18 -9.70
C ILE A 128 -3.07 -3.11 -8.25
N ASP A 129 -3.13 -4.26 -7.59
CA ASP A 129 -3.68 -4.38 -6.24
C ASP A 129 -3.01 -5.55 -5.50
N SER A 130 -3.34 -5.73 -4.22
CA SER A 130 -2.87 -6.83 -3.38
C SER A 130 -3.46 -8.20 -3.72
N GLY A 131 -4.49 -8.23 -4.56
CA GLY A 131 -5.16 -9.45 -5.03
C GLY A 131 -6.44 -9.16 -5.78
N ILE A 132 -7.04 -10.20 -6.33
CA ILE A 132 -8.30 -10.11 -7.08
C ILE A 132 -9.08 -11.42 -6.90
N ASP A 133 -10.38 -11.32 -6.64
CA ASP A 133 -11.28 -12.47 -6.74
C ASP A 133 -11.66 -12.73 -8.20
N TYR A 134 -10.83 -13.48 -8.89
CA TYR A 134 -11.03 -13.81 -10.32
C TYR A 134 -12.24 -14.72 -10.58
N PHE A 135 -12.87 -15.26 -9.54
CA PHE A 135 -14.13 -16.00 -9.65
C PHE A 135 -15.37 -15.11 -9.56
N HIS A 136 -15.18 -13.83 -9.17
CA HIS A 136 -16.30 -12.90 -9.07
C HIS A 136 -17.04 -12.77 -10.41
N PRO A 137 -18.40 -12.73 -10.40
CA PRO A 137 -19.22 -12.66 -11.63
C PRO A 137 -18.84 -11.52 -12.58
N ASP A 138 -18.37 -10.37 -12.06
CA ASP A 138 -17.97 -9.21 -12.87
C ASP A 138 -16.75 -9.48 -13.76
N PHE A 139 -15.97 -10.52 -13.46
CA PHE A 139 -14.84 -10.97 -14.27
C PHE A 139 -15.18 -12.15 -15.19
N ARG A 140 -16.45 -12.49 -15.30
CA ARG A 140 -16.93 -13.59 -16.16
C ARG A 140 -17.86 -13.11 -17.25
N ASN A 141 -17.82 -13.80 -18.38
CA ASN A 141 -18.80 -13.69 -19.43
C ASN A 141 -20.04 -14.52 -19.08
N GLU A 142 -21.14 -14.33 -19.82
CA GLU A 142 -22.38 -15.09 -19.66
C GLU A 142 -22.21 -16.61 -19.87
N ASP A 143 -21.25 -16.99 -20.70
CA ASP A 143 -20.88 -18.40 -20.98
C ASP A 143 -20.00 -19.01 -19.89
N GLY A 144 -19.67 -18.26 -18.83
CA GLY A 144 -18.82 -18.69 -17.73
C GLY A 144 -17.31 -18.55 -17.99
N SER A 145 -16.90 -18.16 -19.20
CA SER A 145 -15.50 -17.86 -19.49
C SER A 145 -15.03 -16.60 -18.77
N THR A 146 -13.71 -16.46 -18.60
CA THR A 146 -13.15 -15.28 -17.93
C THR A 146 -13.02 -14.09 -18.90
N ARG A 147 -13.26 -12.89 -18.36
CA ARG A 147 -12.99 -11.61 -19.02
C ARG A 147 -11.56 -11.13 -18.81
N ILE A 148 -10.79 -11.77 -17.93
CA ILE A 148 -9.41 -11.41 -17.61
C ILE A 148 -8.51 -11.83 -18.78
N LEU A 149 -7.79 -10.87 -19.37
CA LEU A 149 -6.88 -11.12 -20.50
C LEU A 149 -5.51 -11.59 -20.03
N ALA A 150 -5.03 -11.08 -18.89
CA ALA A 150 -3.76 -11.44 -18.29
C ALA A 150 -3.83 -11.24 -16.77
N LEU A 151 -3.18 -12.12 -16.03
CA LEU A 151 -3.02 -12.01 -14.58
C LEU A 151 -1.55 -12.21 -14.24
N TRP A 152 -0.99 -11.32 -13.42
CA TRP A 152 0.34 -11.47 -12.87
C TRP A 152 0.27 -11.60 -11.36
N ASP A 153 0.53 -12.79 -10.86
CA ASP A 153 0.59 -13.10 -9.44
C ASP A 153 2.05 -13.08 -8.98
N GLN A 154 2.40 -12.08 -8.17
CA GLN A 154 3.75 -11.90 -7.62
C GLN A 154 4.07 -12.87 -6.47
N THR A 155 3.09 -13.57 -5.92
CA THR A 155 3.32 -14.58 -4.87
C THR A 155 3.87 -15.88 -5.42
N LEU A 156 3.67 -16.13 -6.72
CA LEU A 156 4.21 -17.27 -7.40
C LEU A 156 5.69 -17.00 -7.70
N GLN A 157 6.59 -17.75 -7.07
CA GLN A 157 8.02 -17.69 -7.39
C GLN A 157 8.21 -18.04 -8.88
N PRO A 158 8.85 -17.18 -9.68
CA PRO A 158 9.17 -17.52 -11.04
C PRO A 158 10.23 -18.65 -10.99
N ARG A 159 9.82 -19.88 -11.26
CA ARG A 159 10.77 -20.84 -11.81
C ARG A 159 11.24 -20.22 -13.12
N ALA A 160 12.55 -19.97 -13.21
CA ALA A 160 13.25 -19.32 -14.30
C ALA A 160 12.70 -19.72 -15.67
N VAL A 161 11.70 -19.03 -16.15
CA VAL A 161 11.27 -19.04 -17.55
C VAL A 161 10.61 -17.70 -17.82
N SER A 162 11.19 -16.95 -18.73
CA SER A 162 10.59 -15.97 -19.62
C SER A 162 9.16 -15.55 -19.29
N TYR A 163 8.94 -14.26 -19.16
CA TYR A 163 7.64 -13.59 -19.07
C TYR A 163 6.52 -14.32 -19.82
N THR A 164 5.93 -15.32 -19.21
CA THR A 164 4.73 -15.95 -19.73
C THR A 164 3.57 -15.09 -19.27
N HIS A 165 3.02 -14.34 -20.22
CA HIS A 165 1.64 -13.88 -20.11
C HIS A 165 0.81 -15.14 -19.86
N LEU A 166 0.37 -15.36 -18.63
CA LEU A 166 -0.66 -16.34 -18.35
C LEU A 166 -1.91 -15.83 -19.06
N ARG A 167 -2.13 -16.32 -20.25
CA ARG A 167 -3.43 -16.16 -20.88
C ARG A 167 -4.42 -16.81 -19.93
N ALA A 168 -5.49 -16.10 -19.58
CA ALA A 168 -6.55 -16.58 -18.70
C ALA A 168 -7.18 -17.92 -19.17
N HIS A 169 -6.84 -18.40 -20.35
CA HIS A 169 -7.21 -19.69 -20.90
C HIS A 169 -6.38 -20.88 -20.41
N GLU A 170 -5.23 -20.66 -19.77
CA GLU A 170 -4.35 -21.76 -19.36
C GLU A 170 -4.42 -22.08 -17.87
N THR A 171 -5.16 -21.30 -17.09
CA THR A 171 -5.50 -21.65 -15.71
C THR A 171 -6.80 -22.43 -15.65
N THR A 172 -6.88 -23.56 -16.32
CA THR A 172 -7.72 -24.65 -15.85
C THR A 172 -7.03 -25.24 -14.63
N LEU A 173 -7.25 -24.60 -13.49
CA LEU A 173 -7.04 -25.26 -12.21
C LEU A 173 -8.03 -26.43 -12.16
N HIS A 174 -7.54 -27.63 -12.46
CA HIS A 174 -8.21 -28.86 -12.05
C HIS A 174 -8.13 -28.91 -10.51
N LEU A 175 -9.24 -28.61 -9.86
CA LEU A 175 -9.54 -29.08 -8.52
C LEU A 175 -10.09 -30.49 -8.60
#